data_5bc5a8e130ee5734c4abfbbbf9449bdc
#
_entry.id   5bc5a8e130ee5734c4abfbbbf9449bdc
#
_cell.length_a   1.000
_cell.length_b   1.000
_cell.length_c   1.000
_cell.angle_alpha   90.00
_cell.angle_beta   90.00
_cell.angle_gamma   90.00
#
_symmetry.space_group_name_H-M   'P 1'
#
loop_
_entity.id
_entity.type
_entity.pdbx_description
1 polymer ?
#
loop_
_entity_poly.entity_id
_entity_poly.type
_entity_poly.pdbx_seq_one_letter_code
_entity_poly.pdbx_strand_id
1 'polypeptide(L)' 'MKTYILYDTYETGVDLGEEIGCYSSYEEMRKAARQRIEDTDGECSLQYIVLGE' A
#
# COMPACT_ATOMS: atom_id res chain seq x y z
N MET A 1 -16.11 5.88 8.87
CA MET A 1 -14.66 6.07 8.78
C MET A 1 -14.10 5.26 7.65
N LYS A 2 -13.04 5.77 7.04
CA LYS A 2 -12.42 5.07 5.92
C LYS A 2 -11.17 4.33 6.37
N THR A 3 -10.94 3.20 5.77
CA THR A 3 -9.73 2.43 6.00
C THR A 3 -9.02 2.27 4.67
N TYR A 4 -7.74 2.57 4.66
CA TYR A 4 -6.92 2.48 3.45
C TYR A 4 -6.00 1.27 3.62
N ILE A 5 -6.08 0.34 2.68
CA ILE A 5 -5.25 -0.86 2.72
C ILE A 5 -4.28 -0.79 1.56
N LEU A 6 -2.99 -0.84 1.88
CA LEU A 6 -1.93 -0.68 0.90
C LEU A 6 -1.35 -2.03 0.54
N TYR A 7 -1.17 -2.26 -0.76
CA TYR A 7 -0.63 -3.52 -1.28
C TYR A 7 0.56 -3.25 -2.17
N ASP A 8 1.46 -4.22 -2.22
CA ASP A 8 2.59 -4.21 -3.13
C ASP A 8 2.48 -5.47 -4.00
N THR A 9 2.29 -5.28 -5.30
CA THR A 9 2.08 -6.41 -6.21
C THR A 9 3.30 -6.69 -7.08
N TYR A 10 4.42 -6.08 -6.77
CA TYR A 10 5.58 -6.12 -7.68
C TYR A 10 6.10 -7.52 -7.94
N GLU A 11 6.28 -8.30 -6.89
CA GLU A 11 6.93 -9.59 -7.04
C GLU A 11 5.99 -10.78 -7.00
N THR A 12 4.77 -10.57 -6.59
CA THR A 12 3.91 -11.70 -6.32
C THR A 12 3.33 -12.33 -7.57
N GLY A 13 3.08 -11.53 -8.59
CA GLY A 13 2.42 -12.04 -9.78
C GLY A 13 1.00 -12.53 -9.53
N VAL A 14 0.46 -12.26 -8.35
CA VAL A 14 -0.91 -12.65 -8.04
C VAL A 14 -1.76 -11.41 -7.90
N ASP A 15 -3.07 -11.62 -7.83
CA ASP A 15 -4.01 -10.52 -7.94
C ASP A 15 -3.88 -9.48 -6.87
N LEU A 16 -3.68 -9.88 -5.63
CA LEU A 16 -3.71 -8.96 -4.52
C LEU A 16 -2.34 -8.51 -4.05
N GLY A 17 -1.31 -9.30 -4.33
CA GLY A 17 0.01 -8.96 -3.88
C GLY A 17 0.16 -9.09 -2.37
N GLU A 18 1.13 -8.38 -1.84
CA GLU A 18 1.45 -8.42 -0.41
C GLU A 18 0.83 -7.22 0.28
N GLU A 19 0.05 -7.48 1.33
CA GLU A 19 -0.55 -6.40 2.08
C GLU A 19 0.51 -5.77 2.98
N ILE A 20 0.73 -4.46 2.80
CA ILE A 20 1.71 -3.75 3.61
C ILE A 20 1.10 -3.32 4.94
N GLY A 21 -0.12 -2.81 4.93
CA GLY A 21 -0.77 -2.41 6.16
C GLY A 21 -2.08 -1.72 5.93
N CYS A 22 -2.75 -1.42 7.04
CA CYS A 22 -4.02 -0.72 7.03
C CYS A 22 -3.83 0.62 7.72
N TYR A 23 -4.43 1.67 7.17
CA TYR A 23 -4.24 3.03 7.67
C TYR A 23 -5.58 3.74 7.75
N SER A 24 -5.71 4.64 8.72
CA SER A 24 -6.96 5.33 8.95
C SER A 24 -7.07 6.62 8.15
N SER A 25 -6.01 7.07 7.52
CA SER A 25 -6.05 8.27 6.71
C SER A 25 -5.19 8.09 5.47
N TYR A 26 -5.53 8.86 4.44
CA TYR A 26 -4.78 8.82 3.20
C TYR A 26 -3.33 9.24 3.43
N GLU A 27 -3.12 10.22 4.30
CA GLU A 27 -1.77 10.71 4.53
C GLU A 27 -0.89 9.69 5.22
N GLU A 28 -1.46 8.94 6.14
CA GLU A 28 -0.69 7.88 6.79
C GLU A 28 -0.35 6.79 5.80
N MET A 29 -1.31 6.42 4.96
CA MET A 29 -1.06 5.43 3.92
C MET A 29 0.02 5.92 2.96
N ARG A 30 -0.03 7.20 2.60
CA ARG A 30 0.94 7.78 1.67
C ARG A 30 2.34 7.76 2.25
N LYS A 31 2.47 8.02 3.56
CA LYS A 31 3.78 7.95 4.20
C LYS A 31 4.34 6.54 4.14
N ALA A 32 3.49 5.56 4.40
CA ALA A 32 3.93 4.17 4.33
C ALA A 32 4.32 3.79 2.91
N ALA A 33 3.57 4.28 1.93
CA ALA A 33 3.89 4.01 0.53
C ALA A 33 5.24 4.61 0.16
N ARG A 34 5.49 5.83 0.60
CA ARG A 34 6.78 6.47 0.32
C ARG A 34 7.93 5.71 0.96
N GLN A 35 7.72 5.24 2.19
CA GLN A 35 8.74 4.46 2.87
C GLN A 35 9.03 3.17 2.11
N ARG A 36 7.99 2.53 1.59
CA ARG A 36 8.18 1.31 0.80
C ARG A 36 9.00 1.58 -0.45
N ILE A 37 8.74 2.71 -1.10
CA ILE A 37 9.50 3.07 -2.29
C ILE A 37 10.97 3.25 -1.94
N GLU A 38 11.27 3.88 -0.82
CA GLU A 38 12.65 4.07 -0.39
C GLU A 38 13.30 2.75 -0.02
N ASP A 39 12.57 1.90 0.68
CA ASP A 39 13.12 0.62 1.13
C ASP A 39 13.43 -0.31 -0.03
N THR A 40 12.68 -0.22 -1.11
CA THR A 40 12.86 -1.10 -2.26
C THR A 40 13.61 -0.42 -3.40
N ASP A 41 14.03 0.82 -3.20
CA ASP A 41 14.73 1.60 -4.21
C ASP A 41 13.89 1.71 -5.49
N GLY A 42 12.59 1.86 -5.31
CA GLY A 42 11.67 2.03 -6.42
C GLY A 42 11.16 0.73 -7.01
N GLU A 43 11.66 -0.42 -6.53
CA GLU A 43 11.21 -1.70 -7.08
C GLU A 43 9.98 -2.18 -6.35
N CYS A 44 8.87 -1.51 -6.59
CA CYS A 44 7.61 -1.86 -5.99
C CYS A 44 6.48 -1.40 -6.89
N SER A 45 5.33 -2.03 -6.74
CA SER A 45 4.14 -1.67 -7.49
C SER A 45 3.01 -1.50 -6.49
N LEU A 46 2.80 -0.27 -6.04
CA LEU A 46 1.91 -0.01 -4.94
C LEU A 46 0.49 0.28 -5.42
N GLN A 47 -0.45 -0.30 -4.73
CA GLN A 47 -1.87 -0.09 -4.97
C GLN A 47 -2.57 -0.04 -3.64
N TYR A 48 -3.73 0.60 -3.61
CA TYR A 48 -4.48 0.65 -2.36
C TYR A 48 -5.98 0.55 -2.65
N ILE A 49 -6.72 0.14 -1.64
CA ILE A 49 -8.17 0.14 -1.69
C ILE A 49 -8.68 0.90 -0.48
N VAL A 50 -9.88 1.43 -0.61
CA VAL A 50 -10.53 2.20 0.45
C VAL A 50 -11.78 1.45 0.86
N LEU A 51 -11.88 1.17 2.16
CA LEU A 51 -13.05 0.51 2.73
C LEU A 51 -13.76 1.47 3.66
N GLY A 52 -15.07 1.33 3.74
CA GLY A 52 -15.88 2.15 4.62
C GLY A 52 -16.28 3.45 3.96
N GLU A 53 -16.74 4.36 4.79
CA GLU A 53 -17.26 5.62 4.25
C GLU A 53 -16.54 6.83 4.71
#